data_d1fdc067c57b965c18f6a5f7e2073562
#
_entry.id   d1fdc067c57b965c18f6a5f7e2073562
#
_cell.length_a   1.000
_cell.length_b   1.000
_cell.length_c   1.000
_cell.angle_alpha   90.00
_cell.angle_beta   90.00
_cell.angle_gamma   90.00
#
_symmetry.space_group_name_H-M   'P 1'
#
loop_
_entity.id
_entity.type
_entity.pdbx_description
1 polymer ?
#
loop_
_entity_poly.entity_id
_entity_poly.type
_entity_poly.pdbx_seq_one_letter_code
_entity_poly.pdbx_strand_id
1 'polypeptide(L)'
;MVALDIDGTLVDHEGVLPNEVRRSVRRVTAAGVPVVLTTGRSWHATRPVFEQLGLPEGPAISSNGAVIVQFPPFELTQVVTFDPSAVVERVLQEHPAAALAAEVVGAGYRVTKHFPEGDLSGEIEVVSVEDLAGSDVTRIVVRDPEASDGEFIALAQRLGLHGVRYSVGWIAWVDIAPAG
;
A
#
# COMPACT_ATOMS: atom_id res chain seq x y z
N MET A 1 -18.94 -13.86 -5.36
CA MET A 1 -17.85 -13.15 -4.69
C MET A 1 -17.90 -11.68 -5.07
N VAL A 2 -17.66 -10.79 -4.12
CA VAL A 2 -17.56 -9.35 -4.33
C VAL A 2 -16.17 -8.91 -3.89
N ALA A 3 -15.44 -8.21 -4.76
CA ALA A 3 -14.18 -7.56 -4.43
C ALA A 3 -14.47 -6.08 -4.14
N LEU A 4 -13.96 -5.57 -3.01
CA LEU A 4 -14.19 -4.20 -2.55
C LEU A 4 -12.87 -3.49 -2.30
N ASP A 5 -12.70 -2.34 -2.92
CA ASP A 5 -11.64 -1.41 -2.57
C ASP A 5 -11.98 -0.68 -1.26
N ILE A 6 -10.96 -0.13 -0.59
CA ILE A 6 -11.12 0.55 0.69
C ILE A 6 -11.30 2.06 0.48
N ASP A 7 -10.32 2.72 -0.13
CA ASP A 7 -10.24 4.18 -0.19
C ASP A 7 -11.22 4.76 -1.22
N GLY A 8 -12.13 5.63 -0.75
CA GLY A 8 -13.18 6.19 -1.61
C GLY A 8 -14.29 5.20 -1.97
N THR A 9 -14.26 3.96 -1.44
CA THR A 9 -15.28 2.93 -1.65
C THR A 9 -15.93 2.52 -0.33
N LEU A 10 -15.14 2.01 0.61
CA LEU A 10 -15.60 1.58 1.93
C LEU A 10 -15.43 2.67 2.98
N VAL A 11 -14.35 3.42 2.90
CA VAL A 11 -14.07 4.56 3.78
C VAL A 11 -14.14 5.86 3.00
N ASP A 12 -14.51 6.94 3.70
CA ASP A 12 -14.51 8.28 3.14
C ASP A 12 -13.08 8.88 3.07
N HIS A 13 -12.99 10.14 2.66
CA HIS A 13 -11.73 10.86 2.53
C HIS A 13 -11.02 11.13 3.88
N GLU A 14 -11.73 10.97 5.01
CA GLU A 14 -11.18 11.05 6.36
C GLU A 14 -10.74 9.66 6.89
N GLY A 15 -10.93 8.60 6.08
CA GLY A 15 -10.63 7.22 6.45
C GLY A 15 -11.68 6.58 7.37
N VAL A 16 -12.84 7.22 7.52
CA VAL A 16 -13.93 6.74 8.38
C VAL A 16 -14.80 5.75 7.62
N LEU A 17 -15.07 4.59 8.22
CA LEU A 17 -16.01 3.58 7.71
C LEU A 17 -17.45 3.92 8.13
N PRO A 18 -18.34 4.37 7.21
CA PRO A 18 -19.70 4.71 7.54
C PRO A 18 -20.50 3.49 8.04
N ASN A 19 -21.35 3.71 9.03
CA ASN A 19 -22.18 2.63 9.60
C ASN A 19 -23.11 1.95 8.57
N GLU A 20 -23.57 2.68 7.56
CA GLU A 20 -24.40 2.15 6.46
C GLU A 20 -23.61 1.22 5.53
N VAL A 21 -22.38 1.58 5.21
CA VAL A 21 -21.47 0.72 4.43
C VAL A 21 -21.20 -0.57 5.20
N ARG A 22 -20.83 -0.48 6.48
CA ARG A 22 -20.63 -1.65 7.34
C ARG A 22 -21.85 -2.56 7.40
N ARG A 23 -23.06 -1.99 7.57
CA ARG A 23 -24.32 -2.78 7.57
C ARG A 23 -24.57 -3.43 6.22
N SER A 24 -24.27 -2.75 5.12
CA SER A 24 -24.46 -3.29 3.78
C SER A 24 -23.53 -4.47 3.50
N VAL A 25 -22.25 -4.34 3.84
CA VAL A 25 -21.29 -5.45 3.72
C VAL A 25 -21.71 -6.64 4.56
N ARG A 26 -22.13 -6.43 5.81
CA ARG A 26 -22.64 -7.52 6.69
C ARG A 26 -23.87 -8.22 6.14
N ARG A 27 -24.76 -7.51 5.47
CA ARG A 27 -25.91 -8.16 4.79
C ARG A 27 -25.48 -9.04 3.64
N VAL A 28 -24.47 -8.60 2.88
CA VAL A 28 -23.92 -9.39 1.76
C VAL A 28 -23.26 -10.66 2.27
N THR A 29 -22.43 -10.57 3.31
CA THR A 29 -21.79 -11.74 3.92
C THR A 29 -22.79 -12.69 4.57
N ALA A 30 -23.82 -12.14 5.25
CA ALA A 30 -24.91 -12.95 5.84
C ALA A 30 -25.75 -13.69 4.80
N ALA A 31 -25.80 -13.18 3.56
CA ALA A 31 -26.43 -13.86 2.43
C ALA A 31 -25.54 -14.96 1.79
N GLY A 32 -24.38 -15.27 2.40
CA GLY A 32 -23.45 -16.29 1.92
C GLY A 32 -22.59 -15.84 0.73
N VAL A 33 -22.56 -14.54 0.43
CA VAL A 33 -21.71 -14.02 -0.67
C VAL A 33 -20.32 -13.67 -0.10
N PRO A 34 -19.25 -14.32 -0.57
CA PRO A 34 -17.89 -14.00 -0.15
C PRO A 34 -17.52 -12.56 -0.51
N VAL A 35 -16.95 -11.84 0.45
CA VAL A 35 -16.41 -10.48 0.27
C VAL A 35 -14.90 -10.52 0.46
N VAL A 36 -14.16 -9.94 -0.49
CA VAL A 36 -12.70 -9.84 -0.48
C VAL A 36 -12.31 -8.37 -0.54
N LEU A 37 -11.47 -7.92 0.38
CA LEU A 37 -10.85 -6.59 0.28
C LEU A 37 -9.72 -6.63 -0.75
N THR A 38 -9.66 -5.60 -1.61
CA THR A 38 -8.60 -5.43 -2.60
C THR A 38 -8.15 -3.97 -2.58
N THR A 39 -6.93 -3.69 -2.15
CA THR A 39 -6.51 -2.31 -1.87
C THR A 39 -5.03 -2.06 -2.14
N GLY A 40 -4.69 -0.79 -2.37
CA GLY A 40 -3.30 -0.32 -2.37
C GLY A 40 -2.68 -0.21 -0.98
N ARG A 41 -3.49 -0.25 0.09
CA ARG A 41 -2.97 -0.20 1.46
C ARG A 41 -2.09 -1.41 1.77
N SER A 42 -1.12 -1.21 2.69
CA SER A 42 -0.41 -2.35 3.30
C SER A 42 -1.38 -3.23 4.09
N TRP A 43 -1.00 -4.47 4.37
CA TRP A 43 -1.81 -5.33 5.23
C TRP A 43 -2.01 -4.72 6.63
N HIS A 44 -0.98 -4.08 7.19
CA HIS A 44 -1.10 -3.42 8.48
C HIS A 44 -2.22 -2.36 8.51
N ALA A 45 -2.38 -1.58 7.43
CA ALA A 45 -3.45 -0.59 7.29
C ALA A 45 -4.80 -1.18 6.84
N THR A 46 -4.79 -2.35 6.21
CA THR A 46 -5.99 -3.07 5.74
C THR A 46 -6.71 -3.80 6.86
N ARG A 47 -5.96 -4.42 7.76
CA ARG A 47 -6.46 -5.24 8.86
C ARG A 47 -7.51 -4.54 9.73
N PRO A 48 -7.34 -3.29 10.19
CA PRO A 48 -8.36 -2.61 10.99
C PRO A 48 -9.70 -2.47 10.26
N VAL A 49 -9.70 -2.25 8.94
CA VAL A 49 -10.92 -2.15 8.14
C VAL A 49 -11.59 -3.52 8.03
N PHE A 50 -10.82 -4.59 7.80
CA PHE A 50 -11.31 -5.97 7.77
C PHE A 50 -12.04 -6.32 9.09
N GLU A 51 -11.41 -6.01 10.23
CA GLU A 51 -11.96 -6.25 11.57
C GLU A 51 -13.22 -5.41 11.85
N GLN A 52 -13.25 -4.11 11.48
CA GLN A 52 -14.40 -3.23 11.65
C GLN A 52 -15.62 -3.68 10.83
N LEU A 53 -15.39 -4.20 9.62
CA LEU A 53 -16.44 -4.77 8.78
C LEU A 53 -17.04 -6.04 9.43
N GLY A 54 -16.24 -6.75 10.23
CA GLY A 54 -16.61 -8.04 10.82
C GLY A 54 -16.69 -9.14 9.76
N LEU A 55 -15.76 -9.13 8.82
CA LEU A 55 -15.68 -10.15 7.78
C LEU A 55 -15.34 -11.51 8.41
N PRO A 56 -15.93 -12.62 7.90
CA PRO A 56 -15.52 -13.97 8.27
C PRO A 56 -14.10 -14.26 7.80
N GLU A 57 -13.52 -15.36 8.29
CA GLU A 57 -12.26 -15.87 7.76
C GLU A 57 -12.28 -15.92 6.23
N GLY A 58 -11.25 -15.32 5.63
CA GLY A 58 -11.18 -15.21 4.18
C GLY A 58 -9.93 -14.46 3.68
N PRO A 59 -9.74 -14.41 2.36
CA PRO A 59 -8.62 -13.72 1.77
C PRO A 59 -8.81 -12.20 1.78
N ALA A 60 -7.66 -11.49 1.84
CA ALA A 60 -7.57 -10.07 1.53
C ALA A 60 -6.35 -9.82 0.65
N ILE A 61 -6.50 -8.91 -0.32
CA ILE A 61 -5.46 -8.51 -1.26
C ILE A 61 -5.03 -7.09 -0.89
N SER A 62 -3.76 -6.91 -0.58
CA SER A 62 -3.16 -5.64 -0.16
C SER A 62 -1.95 -5.29 -1.01
N SER A 63 -1.36 -4.12 -0.77
CA SER A 63 -0.14 -3.64 -1.42
C SER A 63 -0.23 -3.69 -2.95
N ASN A 64 -1.36 -3.20 -3.51
CA ASN A 64 -1.64 -3.20 -4.95
C ASN A 64 -1.59 -4.60 -5.60
N GLY A 65 -1.91 -5.66 -4.85
CA GLY A 65 -1.89 -7.04 -5.34
C GLY A 65 -0.60 -7.81 -5.02
N ALA A 66 0.42 -7.15 -4.49
CA ALA A 66 1.69 -7.79 -4.16
C ALA A 66 1.57 -8.74 -2.94
N VAL A 67 0.57 -8.55 -2.09
CA VAL A 67 0.38 -9.33 -0.87
C VAL A 67 -1.03 -9.88 -0.81
N ILE A 68 -1.17 -11.19 -0.66
CA ILE A 68 -2.43 -11.87 -0.36
C ILE A 68 -2.29 -12.56 0.98
N VAL A 69 -3.25 -12.31 1.85
CA VAL A 69 -3.32 -12.92 3.17
C VAL A 69 -4.62 -13.69 3.35
N GLN A 70 -4.59 -14.72 4.17
CA GLN A 70 -5.78 -15.32 4.80
C GLN A 70 -5.89 -14.76 6.21
N PHE A 71 -7.10 -14.36 6.63
CA PHE A 71 -7.31 -13.80 7.96
C PHE A 71 -8.76 -14.00 8.44
N PRO A 72 -8.99 -14.17 9.76
CA PRO A 72 -8.05 -14.71 10.76
C PRO A 72 -7.89 -16.24 10.68
N PRO A 73 -6.76 -16.83 11.12
CA PRO A 73 -5.55 -16.18 11.60
C PRO A 73 -4.75 -15.51 10.47
N PHE A 74 -3.75 -14.71 10.81
CA PHE A 74 -2.88 -14.10 9.81
C PHE A 74 -1.97 -15.15 9.18
N GLU A 75 -2.14 -15.37 7.88
CA GLU A 75 -1.31 -16.26 7.07
C GLU A 75 -1.02 -15.60 5.72
N LEU A 76 0.26 -15.50 5.37
CA LEU A 76 0.68 -15.03 4.06
C LEU A 76 0.52 -16.17 3.04
N THR A 77 -0.42 -16.01 2.10
CA THR A 77 -0.68 -17.01 1.05
C THR A 77 0.06 -16.69 -0.24
N GLN A 78 0.34 -15.42 -0.50
CA GLN A 78 1.15 -14.98 -1.64
C GLN A 78 1.86 -13.68 -1.32
N VAL A 79 3.13 -13.61 -1.70
CA VAL A 79 3.94 -12.38 -1.68
C VAL A 79 4.70 -12.29 -3.01
N VAL A 80 4.52 -11.18 -3.71
CA VAL A 80 5.26 -10.87 -4.94
C VAL A 80 6.19 -9.71 -4.63
N THR A 81 7.46 -9.88 -4.90
CA THR A 81 8.50 -8.88 -4.65
C THR A 81 9.22 -8.48 -5.94
N PHE A 82 9.95 -7.40 -5.89
CA PHE A 82 10.86 -6.96 -6.93
C PHE A 82 12.13 -6.36 -6.32
N ASP A 83 13.22 -6.34 -7.08
CA ASP A 83 14.47 -5.66 -6.75
C ASP A 83 14.25 -4.14 -6.85
N PRO A 84 14.34 -3.38 -5.75
CA PRO A 84 14.08 -1.95 -5.75
C PRO A 84 15.26 -1.09 -6.22
N SER A 85 16.44 -1.65 -6.44
CA SER A 85 17.70 -0.90 -6.65
C SER A 85 17.59 0.10 -7.80
N ALA A 86 17.11 -0.33 -8.97
CA ALA A 86 16.94 0.55 -10.13
C ALA A 86 15.89 1.64 -9.90
N VAL A 87 14.82 1.32 -9.16
CA VAL A 87 13.78 2.28 -8.77
C VAL A 87 14.34 3.35 -7.85
N VAL A 88 15.02 2.92 -6.79
CA VAL A 88 15.65 3.79 -5.78
C VAL A 88 16.66 4.72 -6.42
N GLU A 89 17.57 4.18 -7.23
CA GLU A 89 18.57 4.96 -7.95
C GLU A 89 17.92 6.03 -8.83
N ARG A 90 16.94 5.62 -9.66
CA ARG A 90 16.28 6.53 -10.60
C ARG A 90 15.48 7.63 -9.89
N VAL A 91 14.76 7.29 -8.83
CA VAL A 91 14.02 8.27 -8.03
C VAL A 91 14.96 9.30 -7.43
N LEU A 92 16.06 8.88 -6.81
CA LEU A 92 17.00 9.79 -6.16
C LEU A 92 17.83 10.62 -7.15
N GLN A 93 18.01 10.16 -8.39
CA GLN A 93 18.60 10.97 -9.46
C GLN A 93 17.69 12.13 -9.87
N GLU A 94 16.37 11.88 -9.98
CA GLU A 94 15.36 12.88 -10.39
C GLU A 94 14.94 13.79 -9.21
N HIS A 95 14.79 13.19 -8.01
CA HIS A 95 14.33 13.84 -6.78
C HIS A 95 15.24 13.47 -5.58
N PRO A 96 16.41 14.10 -5.43
CA PRO A 96 17.35 13.79 -4.33
C PRO A 96 16.78 14.05 -2.93
N ALA A 97 15.77 14.94 -2.83
CA ALA A 97 15.10 15.25 -1.57
C ALA A 97 14.04 14.23 -1.15
N ALA A 98 13.59 13.35 -2.06
CA ALA A 98 12.53 12.39 -1.79
C ALA A 98 12.84 11.47 -0.60
N ALA A 99 11.80 11.20 0.20
CA ALA A 99 11.79 10.15 1.19
C ALA A 99 11.28 8.86 0.55
N LEU A 100 11.94 7.75 0.84
CA LEU A 100 11.58 6.42 0.33
C LEU A 100 11.16 5.54 1.50
N ALA A 101 10.14 4.73 1.29
CA ALA A 101 9.72 3.70 2.24
C ALA A 101 9.53 2.36 1.53
N ALA A 102 10.08 1.30 2.10
CA ALA A 102 9.88 -0.09 1.69
C ALA A 102 8.97 -0.79 2.70
N GLU A 103 7.92 -1.45 2.23
CA GLU A 103 7.01 -2.17 3.12
C GLU A 103 7.69 -3.40 3.75
N VAL A 104 7.52 -3.55 5.06
CA VAL A 104 7.78 -4.78 5.81
C VAL A 104 6.43 -5.43 6.08
N VAL A 105 6.10 -6.48 5.31
CA VAL A 105 4.76 -7.07 5.29
C VAL A 105 4.31 -7.48 6.69
N GLY A 106 3.13 -6.99 7.09
CA GLY A 106 2.52 -7.27 8.39
C GLY A 106 3.05 -6.44 9.56
N ALA A 107 4.17 -5.71 9.40
CA ALA A 107 4.80 -4.93 10.48
C ALA A 107 4.74 -3.43 10.25
N GLY A 108 5.22 -2.93 9.11
CA GLY A 108 5.30 -1.49 8.86
C GLY A 108 6.23 -1.15 7.71
N TYR A 109 7.22 -0.28 7.94
CA TYR A 109 8.10 0.20 6.88
C TYR A 109 9.54 0.45 7.33
N ARG A 110 10.50 0.18 6.43
CA ARG A 110 11.84 0.75 6.48
C ARG A 110 11.86 2.01 5.63
N VAL A 111 12.40 3.11 6.16
CA VAL A 111 12.36 4.43 5.51
C VAL A 111 13.75 5.04 5.43
N THR A 112 14.02 5.81 4.36
CA THR A 112 15.29 6.56 4.25
C THR A 112 15.27 7.88 5.03
N LYS A 113 14.08 8.45 5.24
CA LYS A 113 13.82 9.68 6.00
C LYS A 113 12.46 9.57 6.68
N HIS A 114 12.21 10.39 7.69
CA HIS A 114 10.88 10.46 8.31
C HIS A 114 9.82 10.95 7.32
N PHE A 115 8.70 10.25 7.31
CA PHE A 115 7.48 10.65 6.61
C PHE A 115 6.63 11.53 7.52
N PRO A 116 5.74 12.37 6.96
CA PRO A 116 4.73 13.07 7.75
C PRO A 116 3.91 12.10 8.60
N GLU A 117 3.46 12.57 9.77
CA GLU A 117 2.65 11.77 10.67
C GLU A 117 1.33 11.35 9.99
N GLY A 118 1.01 10.07 10.07
CA GLY A 118 -0.18 9.47 9.45
C GLY A 118 -0.02 8.98 8.01
N ASP A 119 1.08 9.34 7.32
CA ASP A 119 1.31 8.87 5.94
C ASP A 119 1.58 7.35 5.89
N LEU A 120 2.30 6.83 6.87
CA LEU A 120 2.62 5.41 6.98
C LEU A 120 2.04 4.81 8.26
N SER A 121 1.76 3.51 8.24
CA SER A 121 1.21 2.79 9.39
C SER A 121 2.12 1.64 9.82
N GLY A 122 2.11 1.32 11.12
CA GLY A 122 2.93 0.25 11.69
C GLY A 122 4.26 0.75 12.24
N GLU A 123 5.20 -0.15 12.40
CA GLU A 123 6.55 0.15 12.87
C GLU A 123 7.33 0.88 11.78
N ILE A 124 8.09 1.90 12.16
CA ILE A 124 8.91 2.69 11.23
C ILE A 124 10.38 2.57 11.66
N GLU A 125 11.20 2.01 10.80
CA GLU A 125 12.63 1.89 10.98
C GLU A 125 13.36 2.80 9.97
N VAL A 126 14.22 3.71 10.45
CA VAL A 126 15.05 4.55 9.58
C VAL A 126 16.31 3.77 9.22
N VAL A 127 16.55 3.61 7.92
CA VAL A 127 17.67 2.85 7.37
C VAL A 127 18.45 3.67 6.32
N SER A 128 19.63 3.20 5.92
CA SER A 128 20.35 3.79 4.79
C SER A 128 19.64 3.49 3.45
N VAL A 129 19.96 4.26 2.42
CA VAL A 129 19.46 3.99 1.05
C VAL A 129 19.94 2.63 0.57
N GLU A 130 21.18 2.27 0.88
CA GLU A 130 21.81 1.00 0.52
C GLU A 130 21.06 -0.17 1.19
N ASP A 131 20.74 -0.05 2.47
CA ASP A 131 20.00 -1.08 3.20
C ASP A 131 18.57 -1.23 2.70
N LEU A 132 17.92 -0.12 2.33
CA LEU A 132 16.59 -0.15 1.76
C LEU A 132 16.57 -0.81 0.39
N ALA A 133 17.57 -0.52 -0.46
CA ALA A 133 17.71 -1.09 -1.80
C ALA A 133 18.31 -2.51 -1.82
N GLY A 134 18.86 -2.97 -0.71
CA GLY A 134 19.63 -4.23 -0.64
C GLY A 134 18.81 -5.50 -0.54
N SER A 135 17.47 -5.42 -0.58
CA SER A 135 16.60 -6.60 -0.53
C SER A 135 15.32 -6.38 -1.33
N ASP A 136 14.77 -7.46 -1.87
CA ASP A 136 13.49 -7.44 -2.58
C ASP A 136 12.37 -6.93 -1.67
N VAL A 137 11.45 -6.14 -2.26
CA VAL A 137 10.34 -5.49 -1.56
C VAL A 137 9.02 -5.72 -2.28
N THR A 138 7.91 -5.67 -1.54
CA THR A 138 6.55 -5.73 -2.09
C THR A 138 6.12 -4.39 -2.69
N ARG A 139 6.65 -3.28 -2.18
CA ARG A 139 6.39 -1.93 -2.69
C ARG A 139 7.44 -0.93 -2.20
N ILE A 140 7.64 0.10 -3.00
CA ILE A 140 8.33 1.33 -2.61
C ILE A 140 7.31 2.47 -2.63
N VAL A 141 7.29 3.23 -1.56
CA VAL A 141 6.57 4.51 -1.48
C VAL A 141 7.59 5.63 -1.63
N VAL A 142 7.29 6.55 -2.53
CA VAL A 142 8.07 7.77 -2.74
C VAL A 142 7.26 8.96 -2.26
N ARG A 143 7.84 9.80 -1.44
CA ARG A 143 7.19 10.97 -0.84
C ARG A 143 8.14 12.18 -0.89
N ASP A 144 7.65 13.29 -1.42
CA ASP A 144 8.30 14.59 -1.30
C ASP A 144 7.26 15.63 -0.92
N PRO A 145 7.20 16.07 0.35
CA PRO A 145 6.21 17.03 0.81
C PRO A 145 6.33 18.42 0.18
N GLU A 146 7.49 18.74 -0.40
CA GLU A 146 7.75 20.04 -1.04
C GLU A 146 7.45 20.03 -2.54
N ALA A 147 7.30 18.86 -3.15
CA ALA A 147 6.98 18.70 -4.56
C ALA A 147 5.47 18.85 -4.82
N SER A 148 5.13 19.35 -6.01
CA SER A 148 3.74 19.39 -6.48
C SER A 148 3.28 18.04 -7.03
N ASP A 149 1.96 17.79 -7.02
CA ASP A 149 1.35 16.59 -7.61
C ASP A 149 1.75 16.42 -9.09
N GLY A 150 1.87 17.52 -9.83
CA GLY A 150 2.28 17.51 -11.24
C GLY A 150 3.71 17.01 -11.44
N GLU A 151 4.63 17.33 -10.55
CA GLU A 151 6.01 16.85 -10.61
C GLU A 151 6.08 15.35 -10.35
N PHE A 152 5.26 14.82 -9.43
CA PHE A 152 5.18 13.39 -9.13
C PHE A 152 4.53 12.58 -10.26
N ILE A 153 3.49 13.12 -10.92
CA ILE A 153 2.92 12.49 -12.13
C ILE A 153 3.98 12.42 -13.23
N ALA A 154 4.71 13.53 -13.44
CA ALA A 154 5.79 13.57 -14.41
C ALA A 154 6.94 12.64 -14.05
N LEU A 155 7.30 12.51 -12.76
CA LEU A 155 8.26 11.54 -12.27
C LEU A 155 7.82 10.12 -12.62
N ALA A 156 6.61 9.71 -12.24
CA ALA A 156 6.08 8.38 -12.53
C ALA A 156 6.14 8.05 -14.04
N GLN A 157 5.81 9.02 -14.90
CA GLN A 157 5.90 8.85 -16.36
C GLN A 157 7.35 8.70 -16.85
N ARG A 158 8.31 9.45 -16.25
CA ARG A 158 9.73 9.41 -16.64
C ARG A 158 10.46 8.19 -16.09
N LEU A 159 10.02 7.62 -14.98
CA LEU A 159 10.66 6.44 -14.40
C LEU A 159 10.75 5.29 -15.39
N GLY A 160 9.74 5.12 -16.27
CA GLY A 160 9.80 4.20 -17.41
C GLY A 160 10.21 2.77 -17.06
N LEU A 161 10.01 2.38 -15.80
CA LEU A 161 10.52 1.12 -15.25
C LEU A 161 9.67 -0.04 -15.78
N HIS A 162 10.36 -1.05 -16.30
CA HIS A 162 9.73 -2.29 -16.72
C HIS A 162 9.51 -3.22 -15.52
N GLY A 163 8.40 -3.95 -15.52
CA GLY A 163 8.11 -4.96 -14.49
C GLY A 163 7.54 -4.41 -13.18
N VAL A 164 7.26 -3.12 -13.11
CA VAL A 164 6.58 -2.50 -11.96
C VAL A 164 5.36 -1.68 -12.40
N ARG A 165 4.40 -1.52 -11.49
CA ARG A 165 3.27 -0.59 -11.63
C ARG A 165 3.47 0.56 -10.66
N TYR A 166 2.95 1.71 -11.00
CA TYR A 166 2.93 2.86 -10.10
C TYR A 166 1.55 3.49 -10.08
N SER A 167 1.14 3.93 -8.90
CA SER A 167 -0.04 4.76 -8.68
C SER A 167 0.37 6.05 -7.99
N VAL A 168 -0.20 7.16 -8.45
CA VAL A 168 0.03 8.48 -7.87
C VAL A 168 -1.11 8.74 -6.89
N GLY A 169 -0.78 9.02 -5.63
CA GLY A 169 -1.74 9.40 -4.60
C GLY A 169 -2.11 10.87 -4.64
N TRP A 170 -2.94 11.31 -3.70
CA TRP A 170 -3.52 12.65 -3.66
C TRP A 170 -2.54 13.77 -3.21
N ILE A 171 -1.34 13.42 -2.68
CA ILE A 171 -0.42 14.39 -2.09
C ILE A 171 1.01 13.94 -2.42
N ALA A 172 1.61 14.35 -3.54
CA ALA A 172 3.02 14.11 -3.88
C ALA A 172 3.52 12.73 -3.39
N TRP A 173 2.79 11.69 -3.77
CA TRP A 173 2.93 10.28 -3.35
C TRP A 173 2.93 9.38 -4.56
N VAL A 174 3.92 8.52 -4.68
CA VAL A 174 3.94 7.45 -5.68
C VAL A 174 4.16 6.12 -5.00
N ASP A 175 3.26 5.19 -5.26
CA ASP A 175 3.41 3.77 -4.94
C ASP A 175 3.98 3.03 -6.15
N ILE A 176 5.03 2.27 -5.93
CA ILE A 176 5.66 1.41 -6.93
C ILE A 176 5.58 -0.03 -6.42
N ALA A 177 4.90 -0.87 -7.17
CA ALA A 177 4.67 -2.28 -6.85
C ALA A 177 5.04 -3.15 -8.06
N PRO A 178 5.27 -4.47 -7.87
CA PRO A 178 5.56 -5.36 -8.99
C PRO A 178 4.39 -5.40 -9.98
N ALA A 179 4.70 -5.54 -11.26
CA ALA A 179 3.70 -5.85 -12.26
C ALA A 179 3.23 -7.29 -12.04
N GLY A 180 1.99 -7.48 -11.59
CA GLY A 180 1.35 -8.78 -11.44
C GLY A 180 0.96 -9.39 -12.79
#